data_5df1b00577ce10806ee441ea74cf4b6c
#
_entry.id   5df1b00577ce10806ee441ea74cf4b6c
#
_cell.length_a   1.000
_cell.length_b   1.000
_cell.length_c   1.000
_cell.angle_alpha   90.00
_cell.angle_beta   90.00
_cell.angle_gamma   90.00
#
_symmetry.space_group_name_H-M   'P 1'
#
loop_
_entity.id
_entity.type
_entity.pdbx_description
1 polymer ?
#
loop_
_entity_poly.entity_id
_entity_poly.type
_entity_poly.pdbx_seq_one_letter_code
_entity_poly.pdbx_strand_id
1 'polypeptide(L)'
;MHYTKIEKIVSVIDYIESHLSEKLDLEIISGAMHYSKYHLHRMFTAAVGLTLHDYIQRRRLTEAAKLLVFSEQPILDIALKSGYESQQAFSNIFTAMYKTSPGKYRENEKFYPLQLKFDFGGNYPICLLYTSDAADELDGVD
;
A
#
# COMPACT_ATOMS: atom_id res chain seq x y z
N MET A 1 -11.77 -3.35 -24.22
CA MET A 1 -10.32 -3.62 -24.13
C MET A 1 -10.04 -4.46 -22.90
N HIS A 2 -9.23 -5.47 -23.06
CA HIS A 2 -8.88 -6.36 -21.95
C HIS A 2 -7.50 -6.00 -21.42
N TYR A 3 -7.46 -5.68 -20.12
CA TYR A 3 -6.18 -5.50 -19.45
C TYR A 3 -5.71 -6.83 -18.88
N THR A 4 -4.40 -7.05 -18.91
CA THR A 4 -3.82 -8.20 -18.24
C THR A 4 -3.98 -8.03 -16.73
N LYS A 5 -3.79 -9.12 -15.98
CA LYS A 5 -3.82 -9.05 -14.53
C LYS A 5 -2.75 -8.10 -14.00
N ILE A 6 -1.56 -8.11 -14.62
CA ILE A 6 -0.47 -7.23 -14.23
C ILE A 6 -0.88 -5.77 -14.42
N GLU A 7 -1.48 -5.45 -15.58
CA GLU A 7 -1.92 -4.07 -15.85
C GLU A 7 -2.99 -3.62 -14.86
N LYS A 8 -3.91 -4.51 -14.49
CA LYS A 8 -4.94 -4.22 -13.49
C LYS A 8 -4.32 -3.93 -12.13
N ILE A 9 -3.34 -4.73 -11.72
CA ILE A 9 -2.65 -4.53 -10.45
C ILE A 9 -1.87 -3.21 -10.48
N VAL A 10 -1.17 -2.90 -11.56
CA VAL A 10 -0.46 -1.63 -11.70
C VAL A 10 -1.42 -0.47 -11.56
N SER A 11 -2.60 -0.55 -12.17
CA SER A 11 -3.61 0.51 -12.05
C SER A 11 -4.08 0.69 -10.60
N VAL A 12 -4.29 -0.42 -9.89
CA VAL A 12 -4.70 -0.36 -8.48
C VAL A 12 -3.58 0.25 -7.63
N ILE A 13 -2.35 -0.16 -7.85
CA ILE A 13 -1.19 0.38 -7.14
C ILE A 13 -1.06 1.89 -7.38
N ASP A 14 -1.19 2.32 -8.63
CA ASP A 14 -1.10 3.74 -8.97
C ASP A 14 -2.24 4.54 -8.32
N TYR A 15 -3.44 3.97 -8.27
CA TYR A 15 -4.55 4.61 -7.60
C TYR A 15 -4.25 4.81 -6.11
N ILE A 16 -3.74 3.77 -5.46
CA ILE A 16 -3.37 3.83 -4.05
C ILE A 16 -2.33 4.92 -3.82
N GLU A 17 -1.26 4.93 -4.63
CA GLU A 17 -0.17 5.91 -4.47
C GLU A 17 -0.68 7.34 -4.60
N SER A 18 -1.62 7.57 -5.51
CA SER A 18 -2.17 8.90 -5.75
C SER A 18 -3.11 9.37 -4.65
N HIS A 19 -3.58 8.47 -3.80
CA HIS A 19 -4.64 8.77 -2.81
C HIS A 19 -4.25 8.37 -1.40
N LEU A 20 -2.94 8.22 -1.11
CA LEU A 20 -2.49 7.76 0.21
C LEU A 20 -2.96 8.63 1.37
N SER A 21 -3.09 9.95 1.15
CA SER A 21 -3.53 10.88 2.18
C SER A 21 -5.05 10.93 2.36
N GLU A 22 -5.78 10.21 1.52
CA GLU A 22 -7.24 10.21 1.54
C GLU A 22 -7.76 8.91 2.15
N LYS A 23 -9.06 8.86 2.40
CA LYS A 23 -9.68 7.63 2.87
C LYS A 23 -9.59 6.57 1.77
N LEU A 24 -9.01 5.43 2.11
CA LEU A 24 -8.86 4.30 1.19
C LEU A 24 -9.29 3.03 1.88
N ASP A 25 -10.14 2.26 1.21
CA ASP A 25 -10.49 0.92 1.63
C ASP A 25 -10.87 0.10 0.40
N LEU A 26 -11.14 -1.17 0.61
CA LEU A 26 -11.47 -2.08 -0.48
C LEU A 26 -12.70 -1.61 -1.25
N GLU A 27 -13.69 -1.07 -0.55
CA GLU A 27 -14.92 -0.60 -1.17
C GLU A 27 -14.69 0.61 -2.08
N ILE A 28 -13.93 1.57 -1.58
CA ILE A 28 -13.62 2.79 -2.36
C ILE A 28 -12.84 2.43 -3.63
N ILE A 29 -11.81 1.61 -3.49
CA ILE A 29 -10.96 1.25 -4.62
C ILE A 29 -11.73 0.39 -5.63
N SER A 30 -12.50 -0.59 -5.15
CA SER A 30 -13.27 -1.44 -6.06
C SER A 30 -14.30 -0.63 -6.84
N GLY A 31 -14.93 0.36 -6.18
CA GLY A 31 -15.85 1.26 -6.85
C GLY A 31 -15.18 2.11 -7.91
N ALA A 32 -14.02 2.68 -7.58
CA ALA A 32 -13.28 3.54 -8.52
C ALA A 32 -12.75 2.77 -9.72
N MET A 33 -12.33 1.53 -9.51
CA MET A 33 -11.74 0.70 -10.56
C MET A 33 -12.74 -0.20 -11.26
N HIS A 34 -14.00 -0.17 -10.82
CA HIS A 34 -15.08 -0.99 -11.40
C HIS A 34 -14.86 -2.49 -11.26
N TYR A 35 -14.30 -2.90 -10.12
CA TYR A 35 -14.13 -4.31 -9.78
C TYR A 35 -15.05 -4.67 -8.62
N SER A 36 -15.42 -5.95 -8.49
CA SER A 36 -16.07 -6.40 -7.27
C SER A 36 -15.04 -6.43 -6.15
N LYS A 37 -15.48 -6.25 -4.90
CA LYS A 37 -14.60 -6.29 -3.73
C LYS A 37 -13.88 -7.64 -3.64
N TYR A 38 -14.62 -8.71 -3.87
CA TYR A 38 -14.04 -10.05 -3.79
C TYR A 38 -12.96 -10.28 -4.84
N HIS A 39 -13.25 -9.89 -6.08
CA HIS A 39 -12.29 -10.02 -7.17
C HIS A 39 -11.03 -9.19 -6.92
N LEU A 40 -11.23 -7.94 -6.51
CA LEU A 40 -10.09 -7.05 -6.19
C LEU A 40 -9.23 -7.62 -5.09
N HIS A 41 -9.85 -8.08 -4.00
CA HIS A 41 -9.13 -8.65 -2.86
C HIS A 41 -8.28 -9.84 -3.30
N ARG A 42 -8.87 -10.76 -4.03
CA ARG A 42 -8.17 -11.97 -4.48
C ARG A 42 -7.04 -11.66 -5.43
N MET A 43 -7.32 -10.82 -6.43
CA MET A 43 -6.34 -10.44 -7.44
C MET A 43 -5.15 -9.73 -6.79
N PHE A 44 -5.43 -8.79 -5.90
CA PHE A 44 -4.39 -8.01 -5.25
C PHE A 44 -3.53 -8.89 -4.33
N THR A 45 -4.17 -9.68 -3.47
CA THR A 45 -3.45 -10.54 -2.53
C THR A 45 -2.59 -11.56 -3.25
N ALA A 46 -3.09 -12.12 -4.34
CA ALA A 46 -2.33 -13.09 -5.13
C ALA A 46 -1.09 -12.47 -5.76
N ALA A 47 -1.22 -11.24 -6.26
CA ALA A 47 -0.11 -10.57 -6.96
C ALA A 47 0.92 -9.95 -6.01
N VAL A 48 0.46 -9.33 -4.93
CA VAL A 48 1.32 -8.54 -4.05
C VAL A 48 1.78 -9.32 -2.82
N GLY A 49 0.99 -10.28 -2.39
CA GLY A 49 1.32 -11.09 -1.21
C GLY A 49 0.88 -10.47 0.11
N LEU A 50 0.17 -9.36 0.04
CA LEU A 50 -0.38 -8.66 1.20
C LEU A 50 -1.84 -8.35 0.93
N THR A 51 -2.64 -8.23 2.00
CA THR A 51 -4.00 -7.72 1.83
C THR A 51 -3.89 -6.25 1.40
N LEU A 52 -4.94 -5.77 0.75
CA LEU A 52 -5.00 -4.39 0.33
C LEU A 52 -4.83 -3.44 1.53
N HIS A 53 -5.51 -3.76 2.64
CA HIS A 53 -5.41 -2.97 3.86
C HIS A 53 -3.98 -2.90 4.40
N ASP A 54 -3.30 -4.04 4.49
CA ASP A 54 -1.93 -4.09 5.00
C ASP A 54 -0.97 -3.34 4.08
N TYR A 55 -1.15 -3.48 2.77
CA TYR A 55 -0.31 -2.78 1.81
C TYR A 55 -0.46 -1.27 1.96
N ILE A 56 -1.69 -0.77 2.01
CA ILE A 56 -1.96 0.67 2.16
C ILE A 56 -1.35 1.18 3.45
N GLN A 57 -1.56 0.47 4.56
CA GLN A 57 -1.01 0.88 5.85
C GLN A 57 0.52 0.95 5.82
N ARG A 58 1.17 -0.05 5.27
CA ARG A 58 2.63 -0.07 5.18
C ARG A 58 3.17 1.04 4.28
N ARG A 59 2.46 1.34 3.19
CA ARG A 59 2.84 2.45 2.30
C ARG A 59 2.71 3.79 3.01
N ARG A 60 1.61 4.00 3.72
CA ARG A 60 1.39 5.24 4.48
C ARG A 60 2.49 5.46 5.52
N LEU A 61 2.82 4.42 6.27
CA LEU A 61 3.84 4.53 7.30
C LEU A 61 5.24 4.69 6.71
N THR A 62 5.52 4.08 5.58
CA THR A 62 6.80 4.24 4.89
C THR A 62 6.99 5.68 4.41
N GLU A 63 5.96 6.27 3.80
CA GLU A 63 6.04 7.66 3.36
C GLU A 63 6.12 8.63 4.55
N ALA A 64 5.42 8.32 5.63
CA ALA A 64 5.53 9.10 6.87
C ALA A 64 6.94 9.01 7.44
N ALA A 65 7.55 7.83 7.42
CA ALA A 65 8.92 7.64 7.91
C ALA A 65 9.91 8.48 7.12
N LYS A 66 9.72 8.59 5.81
CA LYS A 66 10.54 9.49 4.99
C LYS A 66 10.44 10.93 5.47
N LEU A 67 9.23 11.38 5.71
CA LEU A 67 9.02 12.77 6.18
C LEU A 67 9.62 12.99 7.55
N LEU A 68 9.57 11.99 8.42
CA LEU A 68 10.19 12.11 9.75
C LEU A 68 11.71 12.31 9.64
N VAL A 69 12.36 11.60 8.75
CA VAL A 69 13.82 11.66 8.62
C VAL A 69 14.27 12.83 7.75
N PHE A 70 13.58 13.07 6.63
CA PHE A 70 14.04 14.01 5.61
C PHE A 70 13.35 15.37 5.64
N SER A 71 12.44 15.61 6.56
CA SER A 71 11.80 16.91 6.73
C SER A 71 11.72 17.26 8.20
N GLU A 72 11.42 18.54 8.47
CA GLU A 72 11.24 19.02 9.84
C GLU A 72 9.77 19.26 10.17
N GLN A 73 8.86 18.71 9.36
CA GLN A 73 7.44 18.89 9.60
C GLN A 73 7.04 18.33 10.96
N PRO A 74 6.10 19.01 11.65
CA PRO A 74 5.60 18.49 12.92
C PRO A 74 4.97 17.11 12.74
N ILE A 75 5.09 16.27 13.74
CA ILE A 75 4.55 14.91 13.69
C ILE A 75 3.05 14.94 13.42
N LEU A 76 2.32 15.90 14.00
CA LEU A 76 0.89 16.04 13.73
C LEU A 76 0.61 16.23 12.24
N ASP A 77 1.37 17.11 11.59
CA ASP A 77 1.20 17.37 10.15
C ASP A 77 1.47 16.12 9.33
N ILE A 78 2.53 15.38 9.69
CA ILE A 78 2.87 14.13 9.02
C ILE A 78 1.73 13.11 9.19
N ALA A 79 1.18 13.01 10.40
CA ALA A 79 0.07 12.10 10.69
C ALA A 79 -1.14 12.39 9.80
N LEU A 80 -1.52 13.65 9.70
CA LEU A 80 -2.68 14.06 8.92
C LEU A 80 -2.43 13.87 7.41
N LYS A 81 -1.25 14.22 6.93
CA LYS A 81 -0.88 14.01 5.53
C LYS A 81 -0.85 12.53 5.16
N SER A 82 -0.57 11.68 6.13
CA SER A 82 -0.50 10.23 5.91
C SER A 82 -1.87 9.56 5.95
N GLY A 83 -2.93 10.33 6.13
CA GLY A 83 -4.29 9.79 6.09
C GLY A 83 -4.83 9.33 7.43
N TYR A 84 -4.18 9.70 8.54
CA TYR A 84 -4.65 9.35 9.88
C TYR A 84 -5.46 10.49 10.48
N GLU A 85 -6.43 10.14 11.33
CA GLU A 85 -7.35 11.11 11.92
C GLU A 85 -6.70 11.97 12.99
N SER A 86 -5.66 11.46 13.64
CA SER A 86 -5.01 12.15 14.75
C SER A 86 -3.57 11.72 14.86
N GLN A 87 -2.79 12.52 15.58
CA GLN A 87 -1.40 12.14 15.88
C GLN A 87 -1.36 10.89 16.74
N GLN A 88 -2.31 10.73 17.67
CA GLN A 88 -2.34 9.56 18.54
C GLN A 88 -2.57 8.28 17.74
N ALA A 89 -3.54 8.29 16.82
CA ALA A 89 -3.82 7.13 15.96
C ALA A 89 -2.59 6.78 15.13
N PHE A 90 -1.95 7.79 14.55
CA PHE A 90 -0.73 7.60 13.77
C PHE A 90 0.39 7.00 14.62
N SER A 91 0.64 7.61 15.80
CA SER A 91 1.73 7.15 16.68
C SER A 91 1.53 5.72 17.13
N ASN A 92 0.31 5.34 17.44
CA ASN A 92 0.00 3.97 17.86
C ASN A 92 0.35 2.96 16.79
N ILE A 93 -0.09 3.20 15.55
CA ILE A 93 0.15 2.26 14.47
C ILE A 93 1.62 2.29 14.03
N PHE A 94 2.22 3.47 14.00
CA PHE A 94 3.63 3.62 13.65
C PHE A 94 4.50 2.82 14.62
N THR A 95 4.25 2.99 15.92
CA THR A 95 5.01 2.28 16.95
C THR A 95 4.82 0.76 16.85
N ALA A 96 3.60 0.32 16.56
CA ALA A 96 3.33 -1.11 16.40
C ALA A 96 4.12 -1.71 15.23
N MET A 97 4.24 -0.96 14.13
CA MET A 97 4.88 -1.47 12.91
C MET A 97 6.39 -1.26 12.87
N TYR A 98 6.86 -0.10 13.31
CA TYR A 98 8.30 0.22 13.31
C TYR A 98 9.01 -0.14 14.60
N LYS A 99 8.27 -0.50 15.65
CA LYS A 99 8.81 -0.88 16.96
C LYS A 99 9.54 0.27 17.65
N THR A 100 9.26 1.49 17.27
CA THR A 100 9.79 2.70 17.88
C THR A 100 8.81 3.85 17.63
N SER A 101 8.81 4.84 18.52
CA SER A 101 7.91 5.99 18.37
C SER A 101 8.35 6.86 17.19
N PRO A 102 7.42 7.65 16.61
CA PRO A 102 7.79 8.58 15.54
C PRO A 102 8.89 9.54 15.95
N GLY A 103 8.86 10.06 17.18
CA GLY A 103 9.89 10.97 17.66
C GLY A 103 11.26 10.34 17.73
N LYS A 104 11.34 9.11 18.25
CA LYS A 104 12.60 8.39 18.32
C LYS A 104 13.11 8.00 16.94
N TYR A 105 12.20 7.64 16.06
CA TYR A 105 12.56 7.32 14.68
C TYR A 105 13.22 8.53 14.03
N ARG A 106 12.66 9.72 14.23
CA ARG A 106 13.22 10.96 13.71
C ARG A 106 14.62 11.22 14.29
N GLU A 107 14.78 11.04 15.59
CA GLU A 107 16.07 11.26 16.26
C GLU A 107 17.17 10.36 15.73
N ASN A 108 16.83 9.14 15.37
CA ASN A 108 17.80 8.18 14.87
C ASN A 108 18.31 8.49 13.47
N GLU A 109 17.60 9.34 12.72
CA GLU A 109 18.00 9.82 11.39
C GLU A 109 18.31 8.73 10.37
N LYS A 110 17.71 7.55 10.55
CA LYS A 110 17.91 6.41 9.63
C LYS A 110 16.57 5.97 9.08
N PHE A 111 16.40 6.13 7.77
CA PHE A 111 15.19 5.69 7.10
C PHE A 111 15.33 4.27 6.61
N TYR A 112 14.29 3.48 6.84
CA TYR A 112 14.11 2.20 6.17
C TYR A 112 12.63 1.99 5.90
N PRO A 113 12.28 1.42 4.74
CA PRO A 113 10.87 1.24 4.38
C PRO A 113 10.27 -0.01 5.01
N LEU A 114 8.97 0.05 5.34
CA LEU A 114 8.20 -1.15 5.62
C LEU A 114 7.75 -1.77 4.30
N GLN A 115 7.40 -0.92 3.34
CA GLN A 115 6.92 -1.36 2.03
C GLN A 115 7.18 -0.25 1.01
N LEU A 116 8.02 -0.52 0.05
CA LEU A 116 8.16 0.36 -1.10
C LEU A 116 6.95 0.18 -2.01
N LYS A 117 6.69 1.18 -2.86
CA LYS A 117 5.65 1.05 -3.87
C LYS A 117 5.90 -0.23 -4.65
N PHE A 118 4.88 -1.09 -4.71
CA PHE A 118 5.00 -2.34 -5.44
C PHE A 118 5.20 -2.04 -6.93
N ASP A 119 6.22 -2.65 -7.51
CA ASP A 119 6.59 -2.39 -8.89
C ASP A 119 7.07 -3.69 -9.52
N PHE A 120 6.56 -3.96 -10.70
CA PHE A 120 7.01 -5.12 -11.46
C PHE A 120 8.32 -4.83 -12.20
N GLY A 121 8.76 -3.56 -12.24
CA GLY A 121 9.95 -3.15 -12.98
C GLY A 121 9.73 -3.22 -14.48
N GLY A 122 10.83 -3.25 -15.22
CA GLY A 122 10.78 -3.41 -16.66
C GLY A 122 10.57 -4.85 -17.09
N ASN A 123 10.89 -5.79 -16.21
CA ASN A 123 10.73 -7.22 -16.45
C ASN A 123 9.88 -7.81 -15.35
N TYR A 124 8.76 -8.40 -15.72
CA TYR A 124 7.89 -9.03 -14.74
C TYR A 124 8.51 -10.36 -14.29
N PRO A 125 8.53 -10.65 -12.98
CA PRO A 125 9.05 -11.90 -12.48
C PRO A 125 8.30 -13.08 -13.09
N ILE A 126 9.03 -14.12 -13.49
CA ILE A 126 8.43 -15.32 -14.06
C ILE A 126 7.43 -15.92 -13.07
N CYS A 127 7.77 -15.97 -11.80
CA CYS A 127 6.88 -16.53 -10.79
C CYS A 127 5.56 -15.74 -10.72
N LEU A 128 5.61 -14.43 -10.90
CA LEU A 128 4.41 -13.62 -10.89
C LEU A 128 3.56 -13.86 -12.13
N LEU A 129 4.19 -14.05 -13.28
CA LEU A 129 3.47 -14.36 -14.51
C LEU A 129 2.73 -15.70 -14.38
N TYR A 130 3.39 -16.71 -13.83
CA TYR A 130 2.75 -17.99 -13.55
C TYR A 130 1.62 -17.84 -12.54
N THR A 131 1.85 -17.06 -11.51
CA THR A 131 0.82 -16.78 -10.51
C THR A 131 -0.39 -16.12 -11.15
N SER A 132 -0.17 -15.19 -12.05
CA SER A 132 -1.26 -14.54 -12.78
C SER A 132 -2.07 -15.52 -13.59
N ASP A 133 -1.41 -16.42 -14.30
CA ASP A 133 -2.08 -17.45 -15.09
C ASP A 133 -2.86 -18.40 -14.18
N ALA A 134 -2.23 -18.86 -13.11
CA ALA A 134 -2.89 -19.72 -12.13
C ALA A 134 -4.06 -19.01 -11.47
N ALA A 135 -3.91 -17.73 -11.17
CA ALA A 135 -4.97 -16.94 -10.58
C ALA A 135 -6.15 -16.80 -11.53
N ASP A 136 -5.88 -16.66 -12.82
CA ASP A 136 -6.94 -16.61 -13.82
C ASP A 136 -7.75 -17.91 -13.85
N GLU A 137 -7.06 -19.03 -13.78
CA GLU A 137 -7.73 -20.33 -13.72
C GLU A 137 -8.56 -20.46 -12.45
N LEU A 138 -8.00 -20.07 -11.31
CA LEU A 138 -8.70 -20.12 -10.04
C LEU A 138 -9.92 -19.19 -10.04
N ASP A 139 -9.77 -18.00 -10.59
CA ASP A 139 -10.89 -17.06 -10.71
C ASP A 139 -11.98 -17.63 -11.60
N GLY A 140 -11.61 -18.36 -12.63
CA GLY A 140 -12.58 -19.02 -13.49
C GLY A 140 -13.30 -20.16 -12.80
N VAL A 141 -12.66 -20.80 -11.85
CA VAL A 141 -13.26 -21.89 -11.07
C VAL A 141 -14.20 -21.33 -10.01
N ASP A 142 -13.85 -20.22 -9.44
CA ASP A 142 -14.62 -19.57 -8.41
C ASP A 142 -15.86 -18.91 -8.97
#